data_b5b2b6513d308cf9f29d5ade75c5035b
#
_entry.id   b5b2b6513d308cf9f29d5ade75c5035b
#
_cell.length_a   1.000
_cell.length_b   1.000
_cell.length_c   1.000
_cell.angle_alpha   90.00
_cell.angle_beta   90.00
_cell.angle_gamma   90.00
#
_symmetry.space_group_name_H-M   'P 1'
#
loop_
_entity.id
_entity.type
_entity.pdbx_description
1 polymer ?
#
loop_
_entity_poly.entity_id
_entity_poly.type
_entity_poly.pdbx_seq_one_letter_code
_entity_poly.pdbx_strand_id
1 'polypeptide(L)'
;PDRVAMQDATAQMALLQFMNAGKSRVAVPASVHCDHLIRADKGVEFDLPAAMEGNKEVYDFLKSVSEKYHIGFWKPGAGIIHQVVLENYAFPGGMMVGTDSHTPNAGGLGMVAVGVGGADAVDVLTGQPWELKMPRLIGVHLTGKLSGWATPKDVILEILGILTVKGGTNAILEYFGEGLDSISTTGKATICNMGAELGATCSIFPFDQNASEYLRKTGREEIASLAQMN
;
A
#
# COMPACT_ATOMS: atom_id res chain seq x y z
N PRO A 1 -10.37 -4.43 8.58
CA PRO A 1 -9.70 -3.42 7.73
C PRO A 1 -10.68 -2.36 7.25
N ASP A 2 -10.17 -1.13 7.11
CA ASP A 2 -10.97 0.03 6.67
C ASP A 2 -11.01 0.14 5.14
N ARG A 3 -10.13 -0.60 4.45
CA ARG A 3 -9.98 -0.48 3.00
C ARG A 3 -9.35 -1.73 2.38
N VAL A 4 -9.67 -1.95 1.09
CA VAL A 4 -8.98 -2.92 0.21
C VAL A 4 -8.40 -2.20 -1.00
N ALA A 5 -7.13 -2.47 -1.32
CA ALA A 5 -6.50 -2.03 -2.56
C ALA A 5 -6.07 -3.25 -3.40
N MET A 6 -6.39 -3.25 -4.68
CA MET A 6 -6.11 -4.39 -5.57
C MET A 6 -5.37 -3.92 -6.81
N GLN A 7 -4.31 -4.62 -7.20
CA GLN A 7 -3.63 -4.39 -8.48
C GLN A 7 -4.25 -5.28 -9.58
N ASP A 8 -4.15 -4.86 -10.82
CA ASP A 8 -4.87 -5.43 -11.97
C ASP A 8 -4.60 -6.92 -12.23
N ALA A 9 -3.40 -7.41 -12.01
CA ALA A 9 -3.09 -8.81 -12.28
C ALA A 9 -3.77 -9.77 -11.28
N THR A 10 -3.91 -9.38 -10.00
CA THR A 10 -4.53 -10.21 -8.93
C THR A 10 -6.01 -9.90 -8.72
N ALA A 11 -6.47 -8.69 -9.02
CA ALA A 11 -7.85 -8.26 -8.87
C ALA A 11 -8.82 -9.11 -9.69
N GLN A 12 -8.42 -9.61 -10.86
CA GLN A 12 -9.27 -10.43 -11.72
C GLN A 12 -9.87 -11.62 -10.97
N MET A 13 -9.02 -12.43 -10.34
CA MET A 13 -9.47 -13.62 -9.60
C MET A 13 -10.23 -13.25 -8.33
N ALA A 14 -9.78 -12.24 -7.59
CA ALA A 14 -10.48 -11.77 -6.41
C ALA A 14 -11.90 -11.28 -6.75
N LEU A 15 -12.06 -10.49 -7.80
CA LEU A 15 -13.37 -9.97 -8.21
C LEU A 15 -14.28 -11.05 -8.78
N LEU A 16 -13.77 -12.05 -9.50
CA LEU A 16 -14.56 -13.22 -9.92
C LEU A 16 -15.10 -14.00 -8.71
N GLN A 17 -14.28 -14.20 -7.67
CA GLN A 17 -14.72 -14.83 -6.43
C GLN A 17 -15.75 -13.96 -5.70
N PHE A 18 -15.52 -12.64 -5.62
CA PHE A 18 -16.48 -11.71 -5.03
C PHE A 18 -17.84 -11.74 -5.74
N MET A 19 -17.86 -11.80 -7.07
CA MET A 19 -19.09 -11.91 -7.85
C MET A 19 -19.89 -13.16 -7.48
N ASN A 20 -19.20 -14.30 -7.25
CA ASN A 20 -19.84 -15.54 -6.83
C ASN A 20 -20.41 -15.48 -5.40
N ALA A 21 -19.96 -14.54 -4.57
CA ALA A 21 -20.51 -14.34 -3.22
C ALA A 21 -21.90 -13.68 -3.20
N GLY A 22 -22.41 -13.25 -4.36
CA GLY A 22 -23.77 -12.73 -4.51
C GLY A 22 -24.06 -11.40 -3.82
N LYS A 23 -23.02 -10.63 -3.45
CA LYS A 23 -23.16 -9.31 -2.83
C LYS A 23 -23.51 -8.25 -3.87
N SER A 24 -24.30 -7.25 -3.48
CA SER A 24 -24.66 -6.12 -4.36
C SER A 24 -23.60 -5.01 -4.40
N ARG A 25 -22.74 -4.92 -3.39
CA ARG A 25 -21.64 -3.97 -3.28
C ARG A 25 -20.58 -4.49 -2.30
N VAL A 26 -19.40 -3.91 -2.35
CA VAL A 26 -18.34 -4.18 -1.36
C VAL A 26 -18.71 -3.66 0.03
N ALA A 27 -18.27 -4.37 1.07
CA ALA A 27 -18.54 -4.02 2.47
C ALA A 27 -17.68 -2.88 2.99
N VAL A 28 -16.49 -2.69 2.43
CA VAL A 28 -15.54 -1.62 2.78
C VAL A 28 -15.12 -0.87 1.53
N PRO A 29 -14.69 0.39 1.62
CA PRO A 29 -14.09 1.11 0.51
C PRO A 29 -12.99 0.29 -0.18
N ALA A 30 -13.05 0.18 -1.49
CA ALA A 30 -12.10 -0.59 -2.27
C ALA A 30 -11.66 0.14 -3.54
N SER A 31 -10.48 -0.20 -4.06
CA SER A 31 -9.99 0.33 -5.32
C SER A 31 -9.19 -0.71 -6.11
N VAL A 32 -9.31 -0.63 -7.44
CA VAL A 32 -8.52 -1.39 -8.41
C VAL A 32 -7.56 -0.42 -9.11
N HIS A 33 -6.32 -0.83 -9.28
CA HIS A 33 -5.26 -0.04 -9.90
C HIS A 33 -4.62 -0.83 -11.04
N CYS A 34 -4.56 -0.21 -12.23
CA CYS A 34 -4.07 -0.86 -13.44
C CYS A 34 -2.64 -0.43 -13.74
N ASP A 35 -1.68 -1.00 -13.01
CA ASP A 35 -0.27 -0.65 -13.11
C ASP A 35 0.69 -1.84 -13.34
N HIS A 36 0.27 -3.07 -13.05
CA HIS A 36 1.14 -4.25 -13.15
C HIS A 36 1.21 -4.86 -14.56
N LEU A 37 0.21 -4.64 -15.41
CA LEU A 37 0.18 -5.19 -16.76
C LEU A 37 0.84 -4.27 -17.81
N ILE A 38 1.48 -3.20 -17.39
CA ILE A 38 2.22 -2.27 -18.24
C ILE A 38 3.71 -2.62 -18.17
N ARG A 39 4.32 -2.94 -19.30
CA ARG A 39 5.78 -3.14 -19.39
C ARG A 39 6.48 -1.80 -19.59
N ALA A 40 7.60 -1.58 -18.91
CA ALA A 40 8.49 -0.45 -19.12
C ALA A 40 9.64 -0.87 -20.05
N ASP A 41 9.46 -0.76 -21.36
CA ASP A 41 10.40 -1.21 -22.38
C ASP A 41 10.90 -0.06 -23.28
N LYS A 42 9.97 0.69 -23.90
CA LYS A 42 10.30 1.72 -24.91
C LYS A 42 9.93 3.14 -24.48
N GLY A 43 9.23 3.28 -23.37
CA GLY A 43 8.70 4.53 -22.86
C GLY A 43 7.19 4.65 -22.99
N VAL A 44 6.62 5.57 -22.21
CA VAL A 44 5.17 5.70 -22.01
C VAL A 44 4.37 5.84 -23.32
N GLU A 45 4.94 6.48 -24.32
CA GLU A 45 4.28 6.73 -25.61
C GLU A 45 4.01 5.45 -26.40
N PHE A 46 4.80 4.39 -26.15
CA PHE A 46 4.66 3.09 -26.80
C PHE A 46 4.07 2.04 -25.86
N ASP A 47 4.54 2.00 -24.62
CA ASP A 47 4.25 0.93 -23.69
C ASP A 47 2.81 1.00 -23.16
N LEU A 48 2.29 2.21 -22.92
CA LEU A 48 0.92 2.38 -22.44
C LEU A 48 -0.12 2.01 -23.52
N PRO A 49 -0.05 2.48 -24.76
CA PRO A 49 -0.94 2.02 -25.83
C PRO A 49 -0.87 0.51 -26.07
N ALA A 50 0.32 -0.08 -26.07
CA ALA A 50 0.49 -1.52 -26.23
C ALA A 50 -0.16 -2.32 -25.08
N ALA A 51 -0.03 -1.85 -23.86
CA ALA A 51 -0.68 -2.47 -22.70
C ALA A 51 -2.22 -2.35 -22.79
N MET A 52 -2.72 -1.19 -23.18
CA MET A 52 -4.16 -0.95 -23.34
C MET A 52 -4.79 -1.83 -24.42
N GLU A 53 -4.09 -2.06 -25.52
CA GLU A 53 -4.55 -2.94 -26.59
C GLU A 53 -4.43 -4.41 -26.17
N GLY A 54 -3.27 -4.82 -25.67
CA GLY A 54 -2.96 -6.21 -25.34
C GLY A 54 -3.76 -6.76 -24.16
N ASN A 55 -4.17 -5.90 -23.22
CA ASN A 55 -4.93 -6.27 -22.03
C ASN A 55 -6.34 -5.66 -22.01
N LYS A 56 -6.87 -5.29 -23.18
CA LYS A 56 -8.17 -4.61 -23.28
C LYS A 56 -9.29 -5.35 -22.56
N GLU A 57 -9.40 -6.66 -22.72
CA GLU A 57 -10.43 -7.49 -22.11
C GLU A 57 -10.35 -7.44 -20.58
N VAL A 58 -9.14 -7.49 -20.02
CA VAL A 58 -8.90 -7.40 -18.57
C VAL A 58 -9.32 -6.02 -18.04
N TYR A 59 -8.91 -4.96 -18.69
CA TYR A 59 -9.26 -3.60 -18.27
C TYR A 59 -10.76 -3.31 -18.38
N ASP A 60 -11.40 -3.77 -19.44
CA ASP A 60 -12.85 -3.66 -19.62
C ASP A 60 -13.61 -4.43 -18.53
N PHE A 61 -13.16 -5.64 -18.20
CA PHE A 61 -13.69 -6.44 -17.09
C PHE A 61 -13.56 -5.71 -15.76
N LEU A 62 -12.34 -5.30 -15.41
CA LEU A 62 -12.05 -4.61 -14.13
C LEU A 62 -12.85 -3.33 -14.00
N LYS A 63 -12.97 -2.55 -15.07
CA LYS A 63 -13.78 -1.34 -15.10
C LYS A 63 -15.25 -1.63 -14.85
N SER A 64 -15.83 -2.56 -15.61
CA SER A 64 -17.26 -2.88 -15.51
C SER A 64 -17.65 -3.45 -14.14
N VAL A 65 -16.79 -4.30 -13.55
CA VAL A 65 -17.00 -4.85 -12.22
C VAL A 65 -16.85 -3.75 -11.14
N SER A 66 -15.87 -2.89 -11.30
CA SER A 66 -15.66 -1.76 -10.38
C SER A 66 -16.88 -0.82 -10.37
N GLU A 67 -17.41 -0.47 -11.53
CA GLU A 67 -18.63 0.34 -11.67
C GLU A 67 -19.83 -0.35 -11.01
N LYS A 68 -20.02 -1.64 -11.25
CA LYS A 68 -21.15 -2.41 -10.71
C LYS A 68 -21.16 -2.48 -9.19
N TYR A 69 -19.99 -2.64 -8.56
CA TYR A 69 -19.89 -2.91 -7.12
C TYR A 69 -19.39 -1.72 -6.30
N HIS A 70 -19.33 -0.53 -6.90
CA HIS A 70 -18.90 0.73 -6.27
C HIS A 70 -17.44 0.68 -5.78
N ILE A 71 -16.55 0.12 -6.59
CA ILE A 71 -15.11 0.06 -6.37
C ILE A 71 -14.46 1.20 -7.15
N GLY A 72 -13.50 1.92 -6.54
CA GLY A 72 -12.71 2.92 -7.24
C GLY A 72 -11.87 2.28 -8.35
N PHE A 73 -11.84 2.90 -9.54
CA PHE A 73 -11.08 2.37 -10.68
C PHE A 73 -10.03 3.37 -11.16
N TRP A 74 -8.77 2.99 -10.99
CA TRP A 74 -7.61 3.71 -11.48
C TRP A 74 -7.14 3.06 -12.78
N LYS A 75 -7.43 3.71 -13.90
CA LYS A 75 -7.16 3.21 -15.25
C LYS A 75 -5.66 3.06 -15.53
N PRO A 76 -5.26 2.30 -16.58
CA PRO A 76 -3.87 2.24 -17.04
C PRO A 76 -3.29 3.64 -17.25
N GLY A 77 -2.07 3.86 -16.75
CA GLY A 77 -1.37 5.14 -16.80
C GLY A 77 -1.72 6.12 -15.68
N ALA A 78 -2.59 5.75 -14.72
CA ALA A 78 -2.92 6.61 -13.59
C ALA A 78 -1.82 6.70 -12.52
N GLY A 79 -0.86 5.81 -12.55
CA GLY A 79 0.27 5.73 -11.61
C GLY A 79 0.36 4.39 -10.89
N ILE A 80 1.45 4.21 -10.17
CA ILE A 80 1.74 3.00 -9.39
C ILE A 80 0.80 2.94 -8.18
N ILE A 81 0.17 1.79 -7.94
CA ILE A 81 -0.81 1.56 -6.87
C ILE A 81 -0.34 2.14 -5.53
N HIS A 82 0.89 1.88 -5.11
CA HIS A 82 1.37 2.28 -3.78
C HIS A 82 1.49 3.80 -3.63
N GLN A 83 1.89 4.51 -4.70
CA GLN A 83 1.94 5.97 -4.70
C GLN A 83 0.53 6.56 -4.73
N VAL A 84 -0.35 6.04 -5.58
CA VAL A 84 -1.75 6.48 -5.65
C VAL A 84 -2.46 6.28 -4.31
N VAL A 85 -2.23 5.15 -3.64
CA VAL A 85 -2.79 4.86 -2.31
C VAL A 85 -2.23 5.82 -1.27
N LEU A 86 -0.92 6.05 -1.27
CA LEU A 86 -0.28 6.97 -0.31
C LEU A 86 -0.82 8.40 -0.45
N GLU A 87 -1.00 8.86 -1.69
CA GLU A 87 -1.45 10.23 -2.02
C GLU A 87 -2.93 10.47 -1.78
N ASN A 88 -3.77 9.44 -1.90
CA ASN A 88 -5.22 9.63 -1.91
C ASN A 88 -5.96 8.93 -0.78
N TYR A 89 -5.42 7.84 -0.23
CA TYR A 89 -6.19 6.93 0.59
C TYR A 89 -5.59 6.58 1.94
N ALA A 90 -4.26 6.51 2.05
CA ALA A 90 -3.61 6.19 3.32
C ALA A 90 -3.80 7.31 4.35
N PHE A 91 -4.04 6.93 5.60
CA PHE A 91 -4.20 7.86 6.72
C PHE A 91 -3.68 7.24 8.03
N PRO A 92 -3.22 8.06 8.98
CA PRO A 92 -2.71 7.58 10.27
C PRO A 92 -3.79 6.85 11.07
N GLY A 93 -3.42 5.72 11.67
CA GLY A 93 -4.31 4.91 12.52
C GLY A 93 -5.30 4.01 11.79
N GLY A 94 -5.34 4.05 10.45
CA GLY A 94 -6.17 3.16 9.65
C GLY A 94 -5.54 1.78 9.43
N MET A 95 -6.36 0.84 8.94
CA MET A 95 -5.92 -0.50 8.55
C MET A 95 -6.36 -0.85 7.13
N MET A 96 -5.43 -1.30 6.30
CA MET A 96 -5.69 -1.69 4.92
C MET A 96 -5.14 -3.08 4.62
N VAL A 97 -5.84 -3.82 3.77
CA VAL A 97 -5.29 -4.99 3.10
C VAL A 97 -5.17 -4.72 1.59
N GLY A 98 -4.19 -5.32 0.96
CA GLY A 98 -4.00 -5.18 -0.49
C GLY A 98 -3.50 -6.45 -1.15
N THR A 99 -3.89 -6.67 -2.40
CA THR A 99 -3.48 -7.87 -3.15
C THR A 99 -2.08 -7.72 -3.78
N ASP A 100 -1.21 -6.99 -3.09
CA ASP A 100 0.16 -6.75 -3.48
C ASP A 100 1.08 -6.83 -2.26
N SER A 101 2.26 -7.43 -2.40
CA SER A 101 3.22 -7.61 -1.31
C SER A 101 3.78 -6.29 -0.77
N HIS A 102 3.77 -5.22 -1.57
CA HIS A 102 4.26 -3.90 -1.20
C HIS A 102 3.17 -2.96 -0.65
N THR A 103 1.97 -3.50 -0.35
CA THR A 103 0.91 -2.78 0.38
C THR A 103 1.41 -2.07 1.65
N PRO A 104 2.39 -2.60 2.42
CA PRO A 104 2.99 -1.92 3.58
C PRO A 104 3.57 -0.53 3.32
N ASN A 105 3.73 -0.10 2.06
CA ASN A 105 4.09 1.27 1.69
C ASN A 105 3.27 2.35 2.43
N ALA A 106 1.98 2.08 2.68
CA ALA A 106 1.08 2.99 3.40
C ALA A 106 1.48 3.21 4.88
N GLY A 107 2.32 2.34 5.45
CA GLY A 107 2.88 2.50 6.78
C GLY A 107 3.76 3.74 6.96
N GLY A 108 4.24 4.32 5.85
CA GLY A 108 4.93 5.61 5.85
C GLY A 108 4.06 6.79 6.31
N LEU A 109 2.72 6.64 6.28
CA LEU A 109 1.74 7.55 6.85
C LEU A 109 1.09 7.03 8.14
N GLY A 110 1.65 6.01 8.78
CA GLY A 110 1.10 5.46 10.02
C GLY A 110 -0.17 4.60 9.83
N MET A 111 -0.34 4.01 8.66
CA MET A 111 -1.44 3.07 8.39
C MET A 111 -0.94 1.62 8.49
N VAL A 112 -1.61 0.78 9.26
CA VAL A 112 -1.32 -0.67 9.25
C VAL A 112 -1.79 -1.23 7.91
N ALA A 113 -0.84 -1.63 7.07
CA ALA A 113 -1.13 -2.09 5.72
C ALA A 113 -0.47 -3.45 5.46
N VAL A 114 -1.26 -4.42 5.02
CA VAL A 114 -0.81 -5.81 4.89
C VAL A 114 -1.09 -6.33 3.48
N GLY A 115 -0.06 -6.89 2.86
CA GLY A 115 -0.22 -7.64 1.61
C GLY A 115 -0.86 -9.00 1.87
N VAL A 116 -1.94 -9.31 1.14
CA VAL A 116 -2.74 -10.53 1.33
C VAL A 116 -3.02 -11.22 -0.01
N GLY A 117 -3.42 -12.47 0.05
CA GLY A 117 -3.93 -13.19 -1.10
C GLY A 117 -5.31 -12.70 -1.57
N GLY A 118 -5.70 -13.07 -2.79
CA GLY A 118 -7.00 -12.70 -3.33
C GLY A 118 -8.18 -13.19 -2.48
N ALA A 119 -8.08 -14.38 -1.89
CA ALA A 119 -9.13 -14.93 -1.02
C ALA A 119 -9.35 -14.07 0.23
N ASP A 120 -8.28 -13.67 0.93
CA ASP A 120 -8.36 -12.79 2.09
C ASP A 120 -8.98 -11.43 1.74
N ALA A 121 -8.62 -10.88 0.57
CA ALA A 121 -9.22 -9.65 0.07
C ALA A 121 -10.73 -9.82 -0.16
N VAL A 122 -11.18 -10.96 -0.67
CA VAL A 122 -12.60 -11.27 -0.88
C VAL A 122 -13.35 -11.37 0.45
N ASP A 123 -12.78 -11.97 1.48
CA ASP A 123 -13.38 -12.01 2.81
C ASP A 123 -13.67 -10.60 3.32
N VAL A 124 -12.69 -9.70 3.23
CA VAL A 124 -12.87 -8.29 3.61
C VAL A 124 -13.91 -7.59 2.73
N LEU A 125 -13.86 -7.78 1.41
CA LEU A 125 -14.82 -7.18 0.46
C LEU A 125 -16.26 -7.66 0.71
N THR A 126 -16.44 -8.89 1.19
CA THR A 126 -17.76 -9.46 1.49
C THR A 126 -18.24 -9.17 2.91
N GLY A 127 -17.40 -8.54 3.74
CA GLY A 127 -17.68 -8.23 5.14
C GLY A 127 -17.51 -9.43 6.08
N GLN A 128 -16.76 -10.44 5.65
CA GLN A 128 -16.38 -11.54 6.52
C GLN A 128 -15.22 -11.15 7.44
N PRO A 129 -15.10 -11.76 8.63
CA PRO A 129 -13.91 -11.60 9.47
C PRO A 129 -12.66 -12.03 8.72
N TRP A 130 -11.62 -11.19 8.78
CA TRP A 130 -10.29 -11.54 8.32
C TRP A 130 -9.41 -11.86 9.52
N GLU A 131 -8.89 -13.07 9.58
CA GLU A 131 -8.08 -13.54 10.69
C GLU A 131 -6.61 -13.32 10.41
N LEU A 132 -5.93 -12.60 11.29
CA LEU A 132 -4.49 -12.40 11.28
C LEU A 132 -3.90 -12.93 12.59
N LYS A 133 -2.98 -13.90 12.48
CA LYS A 133 -2.17 -14.27 13.64
C LYS A 133 -1.39 -13.06 14.10
N MET A 134 -1.56 -12.67 15.38
CA MET A 134 -0.87 -11.49 15.94
C MET A 134 0.62 -11.53 15.63
N PRO A 135 1.15 -10.61 14.82
CA PRO A 135 2.58 -10.54 14.52
C PRO A 135 3.36 -10.09 15.75
N ARG A 136 4.60 -10.53 15.86
CA ARG A 136 5.52 -9.96 16.85
C ARG A 136 5.92 -8.54 16.45
N LEU A 137 6.23 -7.70 17.44
CA LEU A 137 6.71 -6.35 17.18
C LEU A 137 8.25 -6.34 17.19
N ILE A 138 8.85 -5.72 16.18
CA ILE A 138 10.29 -5.43 16.12
C ILE A 138 10.42 -3.92 16.11
N GLY A 139 10.91 -3.35 17.22
CA GLY A 139 11.21 -1.93 17.30
C GLY A 139 12.52 -1.60 16.58
N VAL A 140 12.48 -0.62 15.68
CA VAL A 140 13.64 -0.10 14.97
C VAL A 140 13.91 1.32 15.44
N HIS A 141 14.91 1.49 16.29
CA HIS A 141 15.31 2.80 16.81
C HIS A 141 16.26 3.50 15.85
N LEU A 142 15.80 4.55 15.19
CA LEU A 142 16.59 5.36 14.29
C LEU A 142 17.18 6.55 15.04
N THR A 143 18.51 6.65 15.04
CA THR A 143 19.25 7.75 15.68
C THR A 143 20.01 8.58 14.64
N GLY A 144 20.38 9.80 14.99
CA GLY A 144 21.10 10.71 14.09
C GLY A 144 20.23 11.21 12.93
N LYS A 145 20.81 11.37 11.76
CA LYS A 145 20.13 11.90 10.57
C LYS A 145 20.75 11.39 9.29
N LEU A 146 19.97 11.32 8.23
CA LEU A 146 20.49 11.07 6.88
C LEU A 146 21.45 12.19 6.47
N SER A 147 22.60 11.84 5.93
CA SER A 147 23.64 12.79 5.52
C SER A 147 24.39 12.33 4.28
N GLY A 148 25.00 13.29 3.57
CA GLY A 148 25.75 13.00 2.35
C GLY A 148 24.86 12.39 1.26
N TRP A 149 25.23 11.23 0.77
CA TRP A 149 24.53 10.49 -0.27
C TRP A 149 23.56 9.42 0.28
N ALA A 150 23.43 9.30 1.62
CA ALA A 150 22.53 8.33 2.23
C ALA A 150 21.06 8.69 1.95
N THR A 151 20.30 7.70 1.56
CA THR A 151 18.89 7.81 1.21
C THR A 151 18.03 6.94 2.15
N PRO A 152 16.70 7.13 2.20
CA PRO A 152 15.82 6.23 2.94
C PRO A 152 15.97 4.76 2.53
N LYS A 153 16.32 4.49 1.26
CA LYS A 153 16.57 3.12 0.80
C LYS A 153 17.76 2.47 1.50
N ASP A 154 18.80 3.23 1.82
CA ASP A 154 19.98 2.70 2.53
C ASP A 154 19.61 2.25 3.94
N VAL A 155 18.65 2.93 4.60
CA VAL A 155 18.15 2.52 5.93
C VAL A 155 17.55 1.11 5.86
N ILE A 156 16.65 0.86 4.93
CA ILE A 156 16.02 -0.47 4.83
C ILE A 156 16.99 -1.55 4.33
N LEU A 157 17.96 -1.18 3.50
CA LEU A 157 19.01 -2.11 3.07
C LEU A 157 19.91 -2.53 4.24
N GLU A 158 20.25 -1.61 5.15
CA GLU A 158 21.00 -1.93 6.37
C GLU A 158 20.18 -2.87 7.28
N ILE A 159 18.90 -2.57 7.49
CA ILE A 159 18.01 -3.44 8.27
C ILE A 159 17.89 -4.83 7.63
N LEU A 160 17.83 -4.90 6.30
CA LEU A 160 17.84 -6.17 5.56
C LEU A 160 19.16 -6.93 5.76
N GLY A 161 20.29 -6.23 5.82
CA GLY A 161 21.59 -6.81 6.16
C GLY A 161 21.62 -7.43 7.55
N ILE A 162 20.99 -6.77 8.53
CA ILE A 162 20.93 -7.23 9.93
C ILE A 162 19.94 -8.39 10.10
N LEU A 163 18.70 -8.23 9.61
CA LEU A 163 17.60 -9.19 9.85
C LEU A 163 17.55 -10.32 8.81
N THR A 164 18.18 -10.13 7.67
CA THR A 164 18.09 -11.01 6.49
C THR A 164 16.67 -11.08 5.89
N VAL A 165 16.50 -11.80 4.80
CA VAL A 165 15.22 -11.94 4.07
C VAL A 165 14.12 -12.70 4.84
N LYS A 166 14.41 -13.24 6.00
CA LYS A 166 13.45 -14.00 6.83
C LYS A 166 13.26 -13.40 8.23
N GLY A 167 14.06 -12.40 8.59
CA GLY A 167 14.06 -11.85 9.96
C GLY A 167 12.76 -11.14 10.33
N GLY A 168 12.05 -10.59 9.36
CA GLY A 168 10.75 -9.94 9.55
C GLY A 168 9.55 -10.87 9.47
N THR A 169 9.73 -12.17 9.22
CA THR A 169 8.60 -13.11 9.06
C THR A 169 7.67 -13.09 10.28
N ASN A 170 6.39 -12.90 10.04
CA ASN A 170 5.35 -12.77 11.06
C ASN A 170 5.68 -11.67 12.09
N ALA A 171 6.18 -10.53 11.61
CA ALA A 171 6.50 -9.37 12.43
C ALA A 171 5.95 -8.08 11.80
N ILE A 172 5.72 -7.09 12.65
CA ILE A 172 5.54 -5.69 12.28
C ILE A 172 6.81 -4.96 12.71
N LEU A 173 7.44 -4.22 11.79
CA LEU A 173 8.53 -3.33 12.10
C LEU A 173 7.97 -1.96 12.50
N GLU A 174 8.23 -1.53 13.72
CA GLU A 174 7.81 -0.24 14.24
C GLU A 174 9.03 0.68 14.36
N TYR A 175 9.02 1.77 13.61
CA TYR A 175 10.12 2.73 13.55
C TYR A 175 9.90 3.87 14.54
N PHE A 176 10.94 4.25 15.27
CA PHE A 176 10.90 5.33 16.26
C PHE A 176 12.28 5.98 16.46
N GLY A 177 12.32 7.09 17.18
CA GLY A 177 13.55 7.82 17.52
C GLY A 177 13.71 9.12 16.73
N GLU A 178 14.71 9.92 17.12
CA GLU A 178 14.95 11.25 16.55
C GLU A 178 15.41 11.25 15.09
N GLY A 179 15.91 10.11 14.61
CA GLY A 179 16.32 9.95 13.20
C GLY A 179 15.16 10.09 12.21
N LEU A 180 13.91 9.92 12.68
CA LEU A 180 12.72 10.03 11.84
C LEU A 180 12.52 11.42 11.24
N ASP A 181 12.93 12.46 11.97
CA ASP A 181 12.74 13.87 11.56
C ASP A 181 13.44 14.21 10.25
N SER A 182 14.52 13.49 9.95
CA SER A 182 15.30 13.68 8.72
C SER A 182 14.71 12.94 7.50
N ILE A 183 13.65 12.14 7.68
CA ILE A 183 13.09 11.26 6.63
C ILE A 183 11.72 11.81 6.21
N SER A 184 11.59 12.15 4.94
CA SER A 184 10.29 12.57 4.37
C SER A 184 9.24 11.44 4.42
N THR A 185 7.97 11.78 4.34
CA THR A 185 6.88 10.78 4.30
C THR A 185 7.05 9.79 3.15
N THR A 186 7.45 10.24 1.97
CA THR A 186 7.75 9.35 0.83
C THR A 186 8.97 8.47 1.08
N GLY A 187 9.97 8.99 1.83
CA GLY A 187 11.10 8.20 2.29
C GLY A 187 10.70 7.11 3.29
N LYS A 188 9.84 7.44 4.26
CA LYS A 188 9.25 6.47 5.19
C LYS A 188 8.45 5.40 4.45
N ALA A 189 7.67 5.82 3.45
CA ALA A 189 6.94 4.90 2.58
C ALA A 189 7.88 3.94 1.81
N THR A 190 9.02 4.42 1.31
CA THR A 190 10.06 3.59 0.68
C THR A 190 10.61 2.54 1.65
N ILE A 191 10.89 2.91 2.89
CA ILE A 191 11.34 1.99 3.93
C ILE A 191 10.28 0.91 4.20
N CYS A 192 9.01 1.32 4.39
CA CYS A 192 7.90 0.40 4.62
C CYS A 192 7.66 -0.53 3.42
N ASN A 193 7.75 0.01 2.21
CA ASN A 193 7.59 -0.74 0.95
C ASN A 193 8.56 -1.92 0.90
N MET A 194 9.84 -1.67 1.14
CA MET A 194 10.87 -2.70 1.13
C MET A 194 10.88 -3.59 2.38
N GLY A 195 10.04 -3.35 3.36
CA GLY A 195 9.79 -4.28 4.45
C GLY A 195 9.29 -5.64 3.98
N ALA A 196 8.66 -5.72 2.81
CA ALA A 196 8.28 -6.97 2.16
C ALA A 196 9.49 -7.90 1.91
N GLU A 197 10.65 -7.33 1.59
CA GLU A 197 11.89 -8.09 1.32
C GLU A 197 12.46 -8.77 2.58
N LEU A 198 12.10 -8.29 3.77
CA LEU A 198 12.40 -8.92 5.06
C LEU A 198 11.41 -10.04 5.41
N GLY A 199 10.34 -10.20 4.64
CA GLY A 199 9.19 -11.03 4.99
C GLY A 199 8.27 -10.42 6.05
N ALA A 200 8.36 -9.11 6.31
CA ALA A 200 7.53 -8.44 7.31
C ALA A 200 6.05 -8.42 6.90
N THR A 201 5.18 -8.65 7.88
CA THR A 201 3.72 -8.53 7.70
C THR A 201 3.31 -7.08 7.42
N CYS A 202 3.92 -6.14 8.14
CA CYS A 202 3.74 -4.71 7.98
C CYS A 202 4.98 -3.97 8.47
N SER A 203 5.13 -2.74 8.05
CA SER A 203 6.11 -1.77 8.57
C SER A 203 5.38 -0.46 8.83
N ILE A 204 5.66 0.24 9.93
CA ILE A 204 4.88 1.41 10.32
C ILE A 204 5.77 2.50 10.93
N PHE A 205 5.48 3.73 10.56
CA PHE A 205 6.02 4.95 11.19
C PHE A 205 4.94 5.66 12.00
N PRO A 206 5.30 6.37 13.06
CA PRO A 206 4.36 7.21 13.78
C PRO A 206 3.96 8.42 12.91
N PHE A 207 2.81 9.00 13.25
CA PHE A 207 2.43 10.30 12.70
C PHE A 207 3.36 11.40 13.25
N ASP A 208 3.88 12.25 12.36
CA ASP A 208 4.78 13.34 12.69
C ASP A 208 4.52 14.57 11.81
N GLN A 209 5.37 15.59 11.96
CA GLN A 209 5.26 16.82 11.19
C GLN A 209 5.38 16.58 9.68
N ASN A 210 6.27 15.69 9.23
CA ASN A 210 6.42 15.35 7.81
C ASN A 210 5.14 14.70 7.25
N ALA A 211 4.50 13.82 8.03
CA ALA A 211 3.23 13.20 7.67
C ALA A 211 2.10 14.24 7.59
N SER A 212 2.04 15.17 8.56
CA SER A 212 1.08 16.29 8.54
C SER A 212 1.22 17.15 7.29
N GLU A 213 2.45 17.55 6.96
CA GLU A 213 2.72 18.35 5.76
C GLU A 213 2.36 17.61 4.47
N TYR A 214 2.67 16.32 4.39
CA TYR A 214 2.34 15.49 3.24
C TYR A 214 0.83 15.41 3.03
N LEU A 215 0.06 15.16 4.08
CA LEU A 215 -1.40 15.14 4.03
C LEU A 215 -1.96 16.49 3.55
N ARG A 216 -1.44 17.61 4.05
CA ARG A 216 -1.86 18.96 3.60
C ARG A 216 -1.52 19.21 2.13
N LYS A 217 -0.31 18.86 1.69
CA LYS A 217 0.13 18.99 0.29
C LYS A 217 -0.66 18.11 -0.69
N THR A 218 -1.24 17.02 -0.20
CA THR A 218 -2.10 16.13 -0.99
C THR A 218 -3.60 16.40 -0.80
N GLY A 219 -3.98 17.59 -0.28
CA GLY A 219 -5.36 18.04 -0.16
C GLY A 219 -6.17 17.37 0.95
N ARG A 220 -5.50 16.76 1.93
CA ARG A 220 -6.12 16.01 3.06
C ARG A 220 -5.90 16.71 4.40
N GLU A 221 -6.14 18.02 4.45
CA GLU A 221 -5.91 18.85 5.62
C GLU A 221 -6.77 18.45 6.83
N GLU A 222 -8.02 18.03 6.60
CA GLU A 222 -8.90 17.55 7.66
C GLU A 222 -8.32 16.31 8.37
N ILE A 223 -7.77 15.37 7.60
CA ILE A 223 -7.10 14.18 8.15
C ILE A 223 -5.87 14.57 8.95
N ALA A 224 -5.06 15.50 8.45
CA ALA A 224 -3.88 16.00 9.18
C ALA A 224 -4.29 16.62 10.51
N SER A 225 -5.37 17.41 10.53
CA SER A 225 -5.88 18.06 11.74
C SER A 225 -6.42 17.06 12.75
N LEU A 226 -7.19 16.06 12.30
CA LEU A 226 -7.69 14.99 13.16
C LEU A 226 -6.56 14.16 13.78
N ALA A 227 -5.54 13.82 12.98
CA ALA A 227 -4.38 13.06 13.46
C ALA A 227 -3.53 13.82 14.48
N GLN A 228 -3.52 15.16 14.43
CA GLN A 228 -2.82 16.00 15.42
C GLN A 228 -3.54 16.10 16.78
N MET A 229 -4.84 15.80 16.82
CA MET A 229 -5.64 15.87 18.05
C MET A 229 -5.63 14.56 18.85
N ASN A 230 -5.14 13.48 18.26
CA ASN A 230 -5.08 12.14 18.84
C ASN A 230 -3.63 11.67 19.02
#